data_be981c86657f312e8e6819f6f9353208
#
_entry.id   be981c86657f312e8e6819f6f9353208
#
_cell.length_a   1.000
_cell.length_b   1.000
_cell.length_c   1.000
_cell.angle_alpha   90.00
_cell.angle_beta   90.00
_cell.angle_gamma   90.00
#
_symmetry.space_group_name_H-M   'P 1'
#
loop_
_entity.id
_entity.type
_entity.pdbx_description
1 polymer ?
#
loop_
_entity_poly.entity_id
_entity_poly.type
_entity_poly.pdbx_seq_one_letter_code
_entity_poly.pdbx_strand_id
1 'polypeptide(L)'
;MQINRLKRYKNNLFQILYYIAQDKFSASENFKNELDELINNLPTFPYKFKKSEYFDNDNIRDMVYKGYTIIYKVDLKKNTIDIIRIFNKNKPIIK
;
A
#
# COMPACT_ATOMS: atom_id res chain seq x y z
N MET A 1 12.62 11.14 -2.58
CA MET A 1 12.00 10.23 -3.57
C MET A 1 10.56 10.64 -3.82
N GLN A 2 10.14 10.58 -5.06
CA GLN A 2 8.75 10.83 -5.42
C GLN A 2 7.92 9.56 -5.19
N ILE A 3 6.75 9.71 -4.59
CA ILE A 3 5.83 8.61 -4.38
C ILE A 3 4.73 8.69 -5.42
N ASN A 4 4.55 7.61 -6.17
CA ASN A 4 3.51 7.51 -7.20
C ASN A 4 2.48 6.46 -6.75
N ARG A 5 1.28 6.92 -6.46
CA ARG A 5 0.18 6.01 -6.13
C ARG A 5 -0.50 5.60 -7.42
N LEU A 6 -0.28 4.36 -7.85
CA LEU A 6 -0.78 3.89 -9.15
C LEU A 6 -2.31 3.72 -9.11
N LYS A 7 -2.91 3.79 -10.28
CA LYS A 7 -4.37 3.74 -10.40
C LYS A 7 -4.96 2.49 -9.73
N ARG A 8 -4.33 1.34 -9.93
CA ARG A 8 -4.81 0.10 -9.32
C ARG A 8 -4.83 0.18 -7.80
N TYR A 9 -3.76 0.72 -7.21
CA TYR A 9 -3.73 0.94 -5.77
C TYR A 9 -4.87 1.84 -5.32
N LYS A 10 -5.06 2.96 -6.02
CA LYS A 10 -6.12 3.91 -5.66
C LYS A 10 -7.50 3.26 -5.73
N ASN A 11 -7.75 2.46 -6.76
CA ASN A 11 -9.03 1.75 -6.91
C ASN A 11 -9.24 0.73 -5.79
N ASN A 12 -8.20 -0.05 -5.48
CA ASN A 12 -8.26 -1.01 -4.37
C ASN A 12 -8.55 -0.30 -3.06
N LEU A 13 -7.83 0.79 -2.80
CA LEU A 13 -7.99 1.54 -1.56
C LEU A 13 -9.40 2.13 -1.44
N PHE A 14 -9.93 2.67 -2.53
CA PHE A 14 -11.27 3.23 -2.53
C PHE A 14 -12.30 2.18 -2.08
N GLN A 15 -12.20 0.95 -2.60
CA GLN A 15 -13.12 -0.11 -2.24
C GLN A 15 -12.98 -0.52 -0.77
N ILE A 16 -11.74 -0.55 -0.27
CA ILE A 16 -11.47 -0.85 1.14
C ILE A 16 -12.07 0.22 2.03
N LEU A 17 -11.84 1.49 1.70
CA LEU A 17 -12.37 2.61 2.48
C LEU A 17 -13.89 2.64 2.46
N TYR A 18 -14.49 2.34 1.32
CA TYR A 18 -15.93 2.27 1.19
C TYR A 18 -16.49 1.16 2.11
N TYR A 19 -15.84 0.00 2.10
CA TYR A 19 -16.25 -1.11 2.96
C TYR A 19 -16.16 -0.73 4.45
N ILE A 20 -15.05 -0.13 4.87
CA ILE A 20 -14.89 0.29 6.27
C ILE A 20 -15.93 1.33 6.64
N ALA A 21 -16.22 2.26 5.75
CA ALA A 21 -17.18 3.34 6.00
C ALA A 21 -18.61 2.83 6.18
N GLN A 22 -18.94 1.64 5.66
CA GLN A 22 -20.26 1.05 5.88
C GLN A 22 -20.53 0.84 7.36
N ASP A 23 -19.47 0.49 8.11
CA ASP A 23 -19.59 0.31 9.54
C ASP A 23 -19.42 1.64 10.28
N LYS A 24 -18.35 2.38 9.97
CA LYS A 24 -18.07 3.64 10.65
C LYS A 24 -17.21 4.53 9.78
N PHE A 25 -17.76 5.70 9.41
CA PHE A 25 -17.07 6.64 8.53
C PHE A 25 -15.74 7.14 9.11
N SER A 26 -15.73 7.44 10.42
CA SER A 26 -14.49 7.93 11.05
C SER A 26 -13.39 6.88 11.05
N ALA A 27 -13.74 5.59 11.09
CA ALA A 27 -12.75 4.52 11.00
C ALA A 27 -12.11 4.50 9.62
N SER A 28 -12.88 4.78 8.57
CA SER A 28 -12.38 4.86 7.21
C SER A 28 -11.39 6.03 7.06
N GLU A 29 -11.74 7.20 7.61
CA GLU A 29 -10.85 8.35 7.59
C GLU A 29 -9.54 8.09 8.34
N ASN A 30 -9.63 7.49 9.53
CA ASN A 30 -8.45 7.15 10.32
C ASN A 30 -7.55 6.17 9.59
N PHE A 31 -8.15 5.15 8.97
CA PHE A 31 -7.41 4.16 8.19
C PHE A 31 -6.62 4.84 7.08
N LYS A 32 -7.29 5.70 6.32
CA LYS A 32 -6.66 6.41 5.21
C LYS A 32 -5.52 7.30 5.69
N ASN A 33 -5.74 8.06 6.76
CA ASN A 33 -4.74 9.00 7.24
C ASN A 33 -3.51 8.30 7.78
N GLU A 34 -3.69 7.22 8.54
CA GLU A 34 -2.58 6.43 9.07
C GLU A 34 -1.79 5.77 7.95
N LEU A 35 -2.52 5.21 6.97
CA LEU A 35 -1.87 4.56 5.83
C LEU A 35 -1.07 5.57 5.00
N ASP A 36 -1.65 6.74 4.73
CA ASP A 36 -0.94 7.79 3.99
C ASP A 36 0.34 8.21 4.71
N GLU A 37 0.31 8.30 6.03
CA GLU A 37 1.50 8.64 6.81
C GLU A 37 2.58 7.57 6.68
N LEU A 38 2.19 6.29 6.77
CA LEU A 38 3.13 5.19 6.58
C LEU A 38 3.77 5.22 5.20
N ILE A 39 2.96 5.46 4.17
CA ILE A 39 3.45 5.53 2.79
C ILE A 39 4.38 6.73 2.62
N ASN A 40 4.02 7.87 3.17
CA ASN A 40 4.83 9.08 3.04
C ASN A 40 6.19 8.95 3.74
N ASN A 41 6.31 8.03 4.70
CA ASN A 41 7.57 7.76 5.39
C ASN A 41 8.46 6.73 4.69
N LEU A 42 7.97 6.06 3.65
CA LEU A 42 8.75 5.05 2.93
C LEU A 42 10.08 5.58 2.38
N PRO A 43 10.17 6.82 1.88
CA PRO A 43 11.46 7.32 1.36
C PRO A 43 12.58 7.35 2.39
N THR A 44 12.27 7.42 3.70
CA THR A 44 13.29 7.44 4.74
C THR A 44 14.08 6.12 4.77
N PHE A 45 13.38 4.98 4.66
CA PHE A 45 14.01 3.66 4.59
C PHE A 45 13.22 2.79 3.60
N PRO A 46 13.46 2.97 2.28
CA PRO A 46 12.64 2.30 1.27
C PRO A 46 12.65 0.78 1.34
N TYR A 47 13.76 0.20 1.79
CA TYR A 47 13.89 -1.26 1.89
C TYR A 47 13.65 -1.79 3.30
N LYS A 48 13.01 -1.01 4.16
CA LYS A 48 12.69 -1.41 5.53
C LYS A 48 11.81 -2.66 5.61
N PHE A 49 10.84 -2.75 4.70
CA PHE A 49 9.90 -3.86 4.71
C PHE A 49 10.44 -5.01 3.87
N LYS A 50 9.89 -6.20 4.06
CA LYS A 50 10.43 -7.41 3.45
C LYS A 50 10.24 -7.43 1.94
N LYS A 51 11.08 -8.23 1.26
CA LYS A 51 10.91 -8.50 -0.16
C LYS A 51 9.52 -9.09 -0.40
N SER A 52 8.88 -8.68 -1.50
CA SER A 52 7.54 -9.14 -1.80
C SER A 52 7.48 -10.65 -1.98
N GLU A 53 6.44 -11.25 -1.41
CA GLU A 53 6.12 -12.66 -1.63
C GLU A 53 5.47 -12.90 -2.98
N TYR A 54 5.01 -11.83 -3.63
CA TYR A 54 4.18 -11.92 -4.83
C TYR A 54 4.95 -11.64 -6.12
N PHE A 55 6.21 -11.17 -5.99
CA PHE A 55 7.04 -10.84 -7.14
C PHE A 55 8.47 -11.28 -6.88
N ASP A 56 9.12 -11.83 -7.90
CA ASP A 56 10.53 -12.21 -7.81
C ASP A 56 11.40 -11.01 -8.21
N ASN A 57 11.44 -10.01 -7.32
CA ASN A 57 12.17 -8.76 -7.57
C ASN A 57 12.51 -8.12 -6.23
N ASP A 58 13.82 -7.94 -5.98
CA ASP A 58 14.30 -7.39 -4.71
C ASP A 58 13.84 -5.95 -4.46
N ASN A 59 13.43 -5.24 -5.50
CA ASN A 59 12.98 -3.86 -5.38
C ASN A 59 11.49 -3.75 -5.09
N ILE A 60 10.77 -4.87 -5.09
CA ILE A 60 9.35 -4.88 -4.76
C ILE A 60 9.20 -5.39 -3.33
N ARG A 61 8.53 -4.59 -2.51
CA ARG A 61 8.41 -4.84 -1.06
C ARG A 61 6.95 -4.92 -0.63
N ASP A 62 6.72 -5.64 0.46
CA ASP A 62 5.40 -5.80 1.06
C ASP A 62 5.39 -5.10 2.42
N MET A 63 4.52 -4.10 2.58
CA MET A 63 4.26 -3.48 3.86
C MET A 63 2.90 -3.96 4.36
N VAL A 64 2.83 -4.42 5.61
CA VAL A 64 1.57 -4.89 6.19
C VAL A 64 1.04 -3.84 7.16
N TYR A 65 -0.23 -3.51 7.01
CA TYR A 65 -0.92 -2.57 7.88
C TYR A 65 -2.33 -3.08 8.16
N LYS A 66 -2.63 -3.37 9.43
CA LYS A 66 -3.95 -3.83 9.90
C LYS A 66 -4.53 -4.98 9.07
N GLY A 67 -3.68 -5.95 8.73
CA GLY A 67 -4.11 -7.11 7.94
C GLY A 67 -4.14 -6.89 6.44
N TYR A 68 -3.83 -5.69 5.99
CA TYR A 68 -3.72 -5.41 4.55
C TYR A 68 -2.26 -5.42 4.14
N THR A 69 -2.02 -5.90 2.92
CA THR A 69 -0.69 -5.89 2.32
C THR A 69 -0.64 -4.79 1.28
N ILE A 70 0.36 -3.92 1.41
CA ILE A 70 0.62 -2.85 0.44
C ILE A 70 1.89 -3.22 -0.31
N ILE A 71 1.79 -3.39 -1.62
CA ILE A 71 2.93 -3.73 -2.47
C ILE A 71 3.45 -2.46 -3.10
N TYR A 72 4.76 -2.23 -2.96
CA TYR A 72 5.39 -1.06 -3.58
C TYR A 72 6.72 -1.44 -4.21
N LYS A 73 7.14 -0.66 -5.20
CA LYS A 73 8.40 -0.85 -5.92
C LYS A 73 9.30 0.35 -5.74
N VAL A 74 10.54 0.09 -5.36
CA VAL A 74 11.58 1.13 -5.25
C VAL A 74 12.37 1.18 -6.54
N ASP A 75 12.52 2.37 -7.11
CA ASP A 75 13.34 2.60 -8.31
C ASP A 75 14.38 3.67 -7.98
N LEU A 76 15.60 3.22 -7.69
CA LEU A 76 16.67 4.14 -7.30
C LEU A 76 17.14 5.00 -8.46
N LYS A 77 17.07 4.49 -9.68
CA LYS A 77 17.48 5.28 -10.86
C LYS A 77 16.54 6.46 -11.08
N LYS A 78 15.24 6.21 -10.96
CA LYS A 78 14.23 7.27 -11.13
C LYS A 78 13.99 8.04 -9.85
N ASN A 79 14.53 7.56 -8.73
CA ASN A 79 14.30 8.14 -7.41
C ASN A 79 12.82 8.20 -7.08
N THR A 80 12.12 7.07 -7.33
CA THR A 80 10.68 6.96 -7.12
C THR A 80 10.31 5.73 -6.32
N ILE A 81 9.13 5.79 -5.69
CA ILE A 81 8.48 4.64 -5.08
C ILE A 81 7.08 4.57 -5.68
N ASP A 82 6.78 3.46 -6.35
CA ASP A 82 5.46 3.23 -6.93
C ASP A 82 4.64 2.35 -6.01
N ILE A 83 3.51 2.87 -5.55
CA ILE A 83 2.58 2.09 -4.74
C ILE A 83 1.66 1.36 -5.69
N ILE A 84 1.78 0.03 -5.73
CA ILE A 84 1.19 -0.79 -6.78
C ILE A 84 -0.19 -1.29 -6.42
N ARG A 85 -0.33 -1.88 -5.23
CA ARG A 85 -1.58 -2.53 -4.83
C ARG A 85 -1.76 -2.49 -3.32
N ILE A 86 -3.02 -2.63 -2.89
CA ILE A 86 -3.36 -2.94 -1.50
C ILE A 86 -4.48 -3.98 -1.52
N PHE A 87 -4.37 -5.00 -0.66
CA PHE A 87 -5.39 -6.03 -0.55
C PHE A 87 -5.37 -6.63 0.86
N ASN A 88 -6.48 -7.27 1.22
CA ASN A 88 -6.58 -7.94 2.52
C ASN A 88 -5.81 -9.25 2.44
N LYS A 89 -4.83 -9.43 3.33
CA LYS A 89 -3.97 -10.59 3.33
C LYS A 89 -4.73 -11.91 3.54
N ASN A 90 -5.80 -11.87 4.30
CA ASN A 90 -6.56 -13.06 4.68
C ASN A 90 -7.75 -13.35 3.76
N LYS A 91 -7.96 -12.55 2.75
CA LYS A 91 -9.04 -12.73 1.80
C LYS A 91 -8.49 -12.73 0.39
N PRO A 92 -8.89 -13.69 -0.46
CA PRO A 92 -8.47 -13.67 -1.86
C PRO A 92 -8.94 -12.39 -2.52
N ILE A 93 -8.14 -11.92 -3.47
CA ILE A 93 -8.54 -10.78 -4.26
C ILE A 93 -9.65 -11.22 -5.19
N ILE A 94 -10.78 -10.56 -5.12
CA ILE A 94 -11.88 -10.79 -6.03
C ILE A 94 -11.69 -9.85 -7.20
N LYS A 95 -11.68 -10.42 -8.35
CA LYS A 95 -11.43 -9.67 -9.57
C LYS A 95 -12.65 -8.96 -10.05
#